data_5f7d0f4652377cef3076e0c69cddbd65
#
_entry.id   5f7d0f4652377cef3076e0c69cddbd65
#
_cell.length_a   1.000
_cell.length_b   1.000
_cell.length_c   1.000
_cell.angle_alpha   90.00
_cell.angle_beta   90.00
_cell.angle_gamma   90.00
#
_symmetry.space_group_name_H-M   'P 1'
#
loop_
_entity.id
_entity.type
_entity.pdbx_description
1 polymer ?
#
loop_
_entity_poly.entity_id
_entity_poly.type
_entity_poly.pdbx_seq_one_letter_code
_entity_poly.pdbx_strand_id
1 'polypeptide(L)'
;GEYDPYMHIFLDAGGGNVLAFFELPNQPQMGRDANTPAWVQHIAFEVPDLDALLAAKAHIEAQGVEVLGPTYHGIFRSIYFFDPNGHRLELACNIGTAEQHAELKRVAPLMLEEWSRTKTAPRHADWLHKESVD
;
A
#
# COMPACT_ATOMS: atom_id res chain seq x y z
N GLY A 1 6.07 -26.67 -28.19
CA GLY A 1 5.96 -26.80 -26.77
C GLY A 1 4.55 -27.21 -26.40
N GLU A 2 4.38 -27.94 -25.33
CA GLU A 2 3.04 -28.29 -24.83
C GLU A 2 2.31 -27.01 -24.45
N TYR A 3 1.02 -26.92 -24.81
CA TYR A 3 0.15 -25.83 -24.44
C TYR A 3 -0.19 -25.96 -22.93
N ASP A 4 0.22 -24.97 -22.14
CA ASP A 4 -0.16 -24.87 -20.72
C ASP A 4 -1.35 -23.89 -20.61
N PRO A 5 -2.56 -24.38 -20.29
CA PRO A 5 -3.74 -23.54 -20.26
C PRO A 5 -3.66 -22.53 -19.11
N TYR A 6 -4.09 -21.32 -19.36
CA TYR A 6 -4.23 -20.28 -18.35
C TYR A 6 -5.49 -19.44 -18.61
N MET A 7 -5.99 -18.82 -17.57
CA MET A 7 -7.02 -17.81 -17.64
C MET A 7 -6.53 -16.55 -16.90
N HIS A 8 -6.94 -15.39 -17.35
CA HIS A 8 -6.71 -14.16 -16.60
C HIS A 8 -7.95 -13.30 -16.56
N ILE A 9 -8.06 -12.53 -15.48
CA ILE A 9 -9.08 -11.51 -15.30
C ILE A 9 -8.42 -10.16 -15.11
N PHE A 10 -9.13 -9.12 -15.51
CA PHE A 10 -8.70 -7.73 -15.38
C PHE A 10 -9.65 -7.00 -14.47
N LEU A 11 -9.12 -6.36 -13.44
CA LEU A 11 -9.87 -5.54 -12.50
C LEU A 11 -9.49 -4.08 -12.69
N ASP A 12 -10.48 -3.20 -12.75
CA ASP A 12 -10.25 -1.76 -12.78
C ASP A 12 -9.66 -1.31 -11.43
N ALA A 13 -8.47 -0.76 -11.47
CA ALA A 13 -7.75 -0.24 -10.30
C ALA A 13 -7.84 1.30 -10.18
N GLY A 14 -8.68 1.93 -10.99
CA GLY A 14 -8.87 3.38 -11.01
C GLY A 14 -7.82 4.13 -11.83
N GLY A 15 -8.15 5.35 -12.24
CA GLY A 15 -7.23 6.22 -12.99
C GLY A 15 -6.71 5.63 -14.30
N GLY A 16 -7.44 4.72 -14.92
CA GLY A 16 -7.02 4.03 -16.14
C GLY A 16 -6.03 2.88 -15.91
N ASN A 17 -5.74 2.52 -14.67
CA ASN A 17 -4.90 1.38 -14.33
C ASN A 17 -5.71 0.09 -14.26
N VAL A 18 -5.07 -1.02 -14.57
CA VAL A 18 -5.66 -2.36 -14.54
C VAL A 18 -4.78 -3.28 -13.71
N LEU A 19 -5.41 -4.05 -12.83
CA LEU A 19 -4.78 -5.15 -12.10
C LEU A 19 -5.22 -6.48 -12.73
N ALA A 20 -4.27 -7.28 -13.18
CA ALA A 20 -4.54 -8.59 -13.78
C ALA A 20 -4.14 -9.72 -12.84
N PHE A 21 -5.00 -10.74 -12.74
CA PHE A 21 -4.70 -11.99 -12.06
C PHE A 21 -4.72 -13.14 -13.06
N PHE A 22 -3.80 -14.07 -12.89
CA PHE A 22 -3.69 -15.27 -13.72
C PHE A 22 -3.99 -16.52 -12.90
N GLU A 23 -4.76 -17.43 -13.47
CA GLU A 23 -4.89 -18.80 -12.99
C GLU A 23 -4.10 -19.72 -13.90
N LEU A 24 -3.18 -20.48 -13.30
CA LEU A 24 -2.34 -21.48 -13.99
C LEU A 24 -2.55 -22.84 -13.29
N PRO A 25 -3.54 -23.64 -13.72
CA PRO A 25 -3.98 -24.83 -12.99
C PRO A 25 -2.90 -25.92 -12.89
N ASN A 26 -1.93 -25.93 -13.80
CA ASN A 26 -0.86 -26.92 -13.86
C ASN A 26 0.45 -26.43 -13.24
N GLN A 27 0.49 -25.22 -12.67
CA GLN A 27 1.67 -24.64 -12.08
C GLN A 27 1.59 -24.68 -10.54
N PRO A 28 2.74 -24.67 -9.84
CA PRO A 28 2.76 -24.55 -8.39
C PRO A 28 2.04 -23.29 -7.91
N GLN A 29 1.50 -23.33 -6.70
CA GLN A 29 0.96 -22.13 -6.06
C GLN A 29 2.05 -21.07 -5.93
N MET A 30 1.62 -19.81 -5.96
CA MET A 30 2.52 -18.67 -5.76
C MET A 30 3.27 -18.79 -4.42
N GLY A 31 4.59 -18.68 -4.50
CA GLY A 31 5.45 -18.61 -3.32
C GLY A 31 5.67 -17.19 -2.85
N ARG A 32 6.06 -17.05 -1.58
CA ARG A 32 6.58 -15.80 -1.02
C ARG A 32 8.03 -15.99 -0.61
N ASP A 33 8.81 -14.92 -0.69
CA ASP A 33 10.14 -14.93 -0.09
C ASP A 33 10.03 -14.99 1.45
N ALA A 34 10.45 -16.11 2.02
CA ALA A 34 10.38 -16.33 3.47
C ALA A 34 11.31 -15.40 4.27
N ASN A 35 12.31 -14.79 3.63
CA ASN A 35 13.24 -13.87 4.26
C ASN A 35 12.74 -12.42 4.26
N THR A 36 11.71 -12.10 3.47
CA THR A 36 11.12 -10.76 3.44
C THR A 36 9.98 -10.67 4.45
N PRO A 37 10.00 -9.72 5.40
CA PRO A 37 8.90 -9.52 6.32
C PRO A 37 7.57 -9.29 5.59
N ALA A 38 6.49 -9.88 6.11
CA ALA A 38 5.18 -9.89 5.44
C ALA A 38 4.58 -8.49 5.16
N TRP A 39 5.02 -7.48 5.90
CA TRP A 39 4.56 -6.10 5.75
C TRP A 39 5.28 -5.30 4.66
N VAL A 40 6.41 -5.80 4.12
CA VAL A 40 7.26 -5.03 3.20
C VAL A 40 6.65 -4.96 1.79
N GLN A 41 6.34 -6.12 1.21
CA GLN A 41 5.80 -6.19 -0.15
C GLN A 41 4.28 -6.01 -0.13
N HIS A 42 3.80 -4.91 -0.69
CA HIS A 42 2.38 -4.65 -0.85
C HIS A 42 2.11 -3.69 -2.02
N ILE A 43 0.86 -3.66 -2.45
CA ILE A 43 0.37 -2.74 -3.48
C ILE A 43 -0.62 -1.79 -2.80
N ALA A 44 -0.40 -0.48 -2.97
CA ALA A 44 -1.27 0.56 -2.44
C ALA A 44 -2.11 1.18 -3.57
N PHE A 45 -3.40 1.37 -3.29
CA PHE A 45 -4.34 2.06 -4.15
C PHE A 45 -4.90 3.29 -3.44
N GLU A 46 -5.07 4.37 -4.18
CA GLU A 46 -5.65 5.59 -3.64
C GLU A 46 -7.18 5.49 -3.60
N VAL A 47 -7.76 5.99 -2.49
CA VAL A 47 -9.19 6.27 -2.38
C VAL A 47 -9.39 7.78 -2.13
N PRO A 48 -10.56 8.35 -2.48
CA PRO A 48 -10.73 9.81 -2.52
C PRO A 48 -10.53 10.51 -1.17
N ASP A 49 -11.00 9.89 -0.08
CA ASP A 49 -11.05 10.53 1.23
C ASP A 49 -11.17 9.50 2.36
N LEU A 50 -11.22 9.98 3.59
CA LEU A 50 -11.34 9.15 4.79
C LEU A 50 -12.67 8.40 4.85
N ASP A 51 -13.76 9.00 4.41
CA ASP A 51 -15.08 8.36 4.42
C ASP A 51 -15.10 7.15 3.46
N ALA A 52 -14.52 7.29 2.27
CA ALA A 52 -14.34 6.19 1.34
C ALA A 52 -13.42 5.10 1.91
N LEU A 53 -12.36 5.47 2.61
CA LEU A 53 -11.45 4.53 3.26
C LEU A 53 -12.18 3.71 4.34
N LEU A 54 -12.98 4.37 5.18
CA LEU A 54 -13.74 3.71 6.25
C LEU A 54 -14.87 2.83 5.69
N ALA A 55 -15.53 3.29 4.62
CA ALA A 55 -16.54 2.48 3.93
C ALA A 55 -15.93 1.22 3.30
N ALA A 56 -14.75 1.34 2.68
CA ALA A 56 -14.01 0.21 2.15
C ALA A 56 -13.61 -0.77 3.26
N LYS A 57 -13.11 -0.27 4.40
CA LYS A 57 -12.79 -1.10 5.57
C LYS A 57 -13.99 -1.90 6.01
N ALA A 58 -15.13 -1.25 6.25
CA ALA A 58 -16.35 -1.92 6.69
C ALA A 58 -16.84 -2.97 5.67
N HIS A 59 -16.73 -2.67 4.37
CA HIS A 59 -17.10 -3.60 3.32
C HIS A 59 -16.21 -4.86 3.32
N ILE A 60 -14.90 -4.69 3.44
CA ILE A 60 -13.93 -5.79 3.46
C ILE A 60 -14.11 -6.66 4.70
N GLU A 61 -14.28 -6.05 5.88
CA GLU A 61 -14.56 -6.76 7.14
C GLU A 61 -15.88 -7.55 7.09
N ALA A 62 -16.89 -6.99 6.44
CA ALA A 62 -18.17 -7.70 6.23
C ALA A 62 -18.04 -8.96 5.36
N GLN A 63 -16.98 -9.09 4.57
CA GLN A 63 -16.65 -10.32 3.83
C GLN A 63 -15.80 -11.30 4.65
N GLY A 64 -15.55 -11.00 5.93
CA GLY A 64 -14.76 -11.87 6.82
C GLY A 64 -13.24 -11.71 6.67
N VAL A 65 -12.77 -10.66 6.00
CA VAL A 65 -11.34 -10.36 5.84
C VAL A 65 -10.90 -9.42 6.97
N GLU A 66 -9.82 -9.77 7.65
CA GLU A 66 -9.22 -8.94 8.68
C GLU A 66 -8.59 -7.68 8.07
N VAL A 67 -8.86 -6.51 8.64
CA VAL A 67 -8.34 -5.22 8.17
C VAL A 67 -7.64 -4.48 9.30
N LEU A 68 -6.36 -4.18 9.09
CA LEU A 68 -5.57 -3.35 9.99
C LEU A 68 -5.74 -1.87 9.64
N GLY A 69 -5.84 -1.02 10.65
CA GLY A 69 -5.94 0.43 10.48
C GLY A 69 -7.36 0.99 10.74
N PRO A 70 -7.61 2.27 10.47
CA PRO A 70 -6.74 3.22 9.74
C PRO A 70 -5.45 3.59 10.48
N THR A 71 -4.33 3.45 9.78
CA THR A 71 -3.01 3.83 10.29
C THR A 71 -2.64 5.23 9.79
N TYR A 72 -2.18 6.07 10.67
CA TYR A 72 -1.73 7.43 10.35
C TYR A 72 -0.26 7.45 9.91
N HIS A 73 0.03 8.06 8.76
CA HIS A 73 1.36 8.19 8.17
C HIS A 73 1.79 9.65 7.94
N GLY A 74 1.22 10.59 8.69
CA GLY A 74 1.54 12.01 8.57
C GLY A 74 0.73 12.72 7.48
N ILE A 75 0.85 12.29 6.25
CA ILE A 75 0.18 12.91 5.08
C ILE A 75 -0.88 12.01 4.43
N PHE A 76 -1.04 10.79 4.90
CA PHE A 76 -2.09 9.87 4.45
C PHE A 76 -2.50 8.93 5.57
N ARG A 77 -3.70 8.36 5.43
CA ARG A 77 -4.21 7.28 6.28
C ARG A 77 -4.44 6.05 5.44
N SER A 78 -4.12 4.88 6.00
CA SER A 78 -4.16 3.62 5.27
C SER A 78 -4.83 2.51 6.04
N ILE A 79 -5.48 1.62 5.31
CA ILE A 79 -5.89 0.31 5.79
C ILE A 79 -5.13 -0.77 5.03
N TYR A 80 -4.89 -1.90 5.70
CA TYR A 80 -4.14 -3.02 5.15
C TYR A 80 -4.90 -4.33 5.33
N PHE A 81 -4.86 -5.17 4.33
CA PHE A 81 -5.48 -6.50 4.34
C PHE A 81 -4.76 -7.43 3.38
N PHE A 82 -5.10 -8.72 3.40
CA PHE A 82 -4.52 -9.71 2.51
C PHE A 82 -5.57 -10.23 1.54
N ASP A 83 -5.18 -10.41 0.28
CA ASP A 83 -5.99 -11.12 -0.68
C ASP A 83 -5.95 -12.65 -0.42
N PRO A 84 -6.80 -13.47 -1.07
CA PRO A 84 -6.79 -14.93 -0.89
C PRO A 84 -5.47 -15.63 -1.21
N ASN A 85 -4.60 -15.00 -2.01
CA ASN A 85 -3.28 -15.52 -2.36
C ASN A 85 -2.18 -15.09 -1.35
N GLY A 86 -2.52 -14.27 -0.36
CA GLY A 86 -1.58 -13.76 0.62
C GLY A 86 -0.81 -12.51 0.17
N HIS A 87 -1.23 -11.82 -0.89
CA HIS A 87 -0.72 -10.49 -1.22
C HIS A 87 -1.25 -9.48 -0.22
N ARG A 88 -0.36 -8.69 0.34
CA ARG A 88 -0.75 -7.54 1.15
C ARG A 88 -1.20 -6.40 0.23
N LEU A 89 -2.38 -5.88 0.53
CA LEU A 89 -2.97 -4.74 -0.16
C LEU A 89 -3.13 -3.59 0.83
N GLU A 90 -3.05 -2.38 0.30
CA GLU A 90 -3.27 -1.15 1.03
C GLU A 90 -4.29 -0.29 0.28
N LEU A 91 -5.22 0.30 1.00
CA LEU A 91 -5.98 1.45 0.51
C LEU A 91 -5.55 2.67 1.32
N ALA A 92 -5.27 3.76 0.64
CA ALA A 92 -4.78 4.99 1.26
C ALA A 92 -5.56 6.20 0.80
N CYS A 93 -5.86 7.13 1.72
CA CYS A 93 -6.38 8.45 1.38
C CYS A 93 -5.38 9.53 1.79
N ASN A 94 -5.20 10.51 0.91
CA ASN A 94 -4.37 11.66 1.20
C ASN A 94 -5.06 12.58 2.22
N ILE A 95 -4.33 12.98 3.27
CA ILE A 95 -4.76 13.94 4.28
C ILE A 95 -3.74 15.09 4.42
N GLY A 96 -2.66 15.06 3.66
CA GLY A 96 -1.62 16.09 3.66
C GLY A 96 -2.03 17.32 2.88
N THR A 97 -1.51 18.48 3.28
CA THR A 97 -1.70 19.73 2.55
C THR A 97 -0.74 19.84 1.36
N ALA A 98 -1.05 20.73 0.42
CA ALA A 98 -0.18 21.01 -0.73
C ALA A 98 1.21 21.47 -0.29
N GLU A 99 1.29 22.26 0.80
CA GLU A 99 2.55 22.73 1.38
C GLU A 99 3.37 21.59 1.96
N GLN A 100 2.73 20.63 2.66
CA GLN A 100 3.39 19.45 3.21
C GLN A 100 3.98 18.59 2.09
N HIS A 101 3.21 18.34 1.03
CA HIS A 101 3.70 17.61 -0.15
C HIS A 101 4.85 18.32 -0.86
N ALA A 102 4.75 19.65 -1.04
CA ALA A 102 5.81 20.45 -1.64
C ALA A 102 7.10 20.39 -0.80
N GLU A 103 6.99 20.48 0.53
CA GLU A 103 8.13 20.40 1.43
C GLU A 103 8.79 19.00 1.38
N LEU A 104 8.00 17.92 1.42
CA LEU A 104 8.54 16.56 1.28
C LEU A 104 9.28 16.38 -0.05
N LYS A 105 8.71 16.87 -1.14
CA LYS A 105 9.37 16.84 -2.45
C LYS A 105 10.70 17.59 -2.45
N ARG A 106 10.73 18.75 -1.78
CA ARG A 106 11.93 19.59 -1.69
C ARG A 106 13.05 18.92 -0.90
N VAL A 107 12.72 18.25 0.23
CA VAL A 107 13.72 17.63 1.11
C VAL A 107 14.06 16.19 0.75
N ALA A 108 13.29 15.52 -0.11
CA ALA A 108 13.50 14.13 -0.46
C ALA A 108 14.93 13.77 -0.90
N PRO A 109 15.62 14.56 -1.74
CA PRO A 109 17.01 14.26 -2.11
C PRO A 109 17.96 14.28 -0.90
N LEU A 110 17.77 15.24 0.03
CA LEU A 110 18.57 15.37 1.25
C LEU A 110 18.33 14.19 2.19
N MET A 111 17.07 13.77 2.31
CA MET A 111 16.70 12.60 3.12
C MET A 111 17.33 11.31 2.59
N LEU A 112 17.33 11.12 1.27
CA LEU A 112 17.97 9.96 0.64
C LEU A 112 19.49 9.96 0.83
N GLU A 113 20.14 11.11 0.72
CA GLU A 113 21.58 11.25 0.98
C GLU A 113 21.91 10.92 2.43
N GLU A 114 21.15 11.49 3.40
CA GLU A 114 21.33 11.23 4.82
C GLU A 114 21.13 9.75 5.15
N TRP A 115 20.04 9.13 4.65
CA TRP A 115 19.79 7.70 4.84
C TRP A 115 20.91 6.83 4.24
N SER A 116 21.36 7.15 3.04
CA SER A 116 22.41 6.39 2.35
C SER A 116 23.71 6.37 3.14
N ARG A 117 24.02 7.44 3.85
CA ARG A 117 25.21 7.61 4.66
C ARG A 117 25.09 7.06 6.08
N THR A 118 23.93 7.24 6.74
CA THR A 118 23.79 7.00 8.17
C THR A 118 22.97 5.77 8.53
N LYS A 119 22.04 5.34 7.64
CA LYS A 119 21.00 4.33 7.89
C LYS A 119 20.16 4.62 9.15
N THR A 120 20.02 5.89 9.50
CA THR A 120 19.16 6.39 10.57
C THR A 120 18.06 7.24 10.01
N ALA A 121 16.94 7.38 10.73
CA ALA A 121 15.81 8.17 10.28
C ALA A 121 16.22 9.62 9.97
N PRO A 122 15.96 10.13 8.76
CA PRO A 122 16.29 11.50 8.37
C PRO A 122 15.49 12.51 9.19
N ARG A 123 16.11 13.63 9.54
CA ARG A 123 15.51 14.66 10.40
C ARG A 123 14.75 15.75 9.67
N HIS A 124 14.84 15.80 8.34
CA HIS A 124 14.27 16.88 7.52
C HIS A 124 12.74 16.93 7.52
N ALA A 125 12.09 15.86 7.97
CA ALA A 125 10.63 15.74 8.00
C ALA A 125 10.15 15.15 9.34
N ASP A 126 10.75 15.52 10.45
CA ASP A 126 10.39 15.05 11.80
C ASP A 126 8.92 15.25 12.15
N TRP A 127 8.27 16.25 11.54
CA TRP A 127 6.85 16.55 11.73
C TRP A 127 5.92 15.43 11.24
N LEU A 128 6.37 14.59 10.28
CA LEU A 128 5.60 13.43 9.81
C LEU A 128 5.35 12.38 10.90
N HIS A 129 6.24 12.33 11.89
CA HIS A 129 6.19 11.35 12.97
C HIS A 129 5.55 11.89 14.25
N LYS A 130 5.15 13.16 14.23
CA LYS A 130 4.39 13.75 15.33
C LYS A 130 2.93 13.39 15.11
N GLU A 131 2.41 12.46 15.91
CA GLU A 131 0.98 12.16 15.90
C GLU A 131 0.20 13.45 16.08
N SER A 132 -0.75 13.72 15.18
CA SER A 132 -1.78 14.71 15.49
C SER A 132 -2.61 14.12 16.62
N VAL A 133 -2.45 14.69 17.81
CA VAL A 133 -3.35 14.44 18.93
C VAL A 133 -4.65 15.17 18.58
N ASP A 134 -5.59 14.46 17.94
CA ASP A 134 -6.99 14.85 17.82
C ASP A 134 -7.84 13.67 18.27
#